data_bef6f78cc25e06d26592cfe3629a65c5
#
_entry.id   bef6f78cc25e06d26592cfe3629a65c5
#
_cell.length_a   1.000
_cell.length_b   1.000
_cell.length_c   1.000
_cell.angle_alpha   90.00
_cell.angle_beta   90.00
_cell.angle_gamma   90.00
#
_symmetry.space_group_name_H-M   'P 1'
#
loop_
_entity.id
_entity.type
_entity.pdbx_description
1 polymer ?
#
loop_
_entity_poly.entity_id
_entity_poly.type
_entity_poly.pdbx_seq_one_letter_code
_entity_poly.pdbx_strand_id
1 'polypeptide(L)'
;TDVLLTHLHFDHCGGTIEYNSTREHFQPAFPNAKFWSNANHWKWATEPNPREKASFLSENILPIQESGQLNFIERVNNVSPTPLGFDVLFVDGHTDSMMIPQINYKGKTVVFMADLLPSVGHIPLAYVMGYDTRPLLTMTEKELFLNNAADNEYVLFFEHDSVNECCTLQHTEKGVRLKEAGKIGDFF
;
A
#
# COMPACT_ATOMS: atom_id res chain seq x y z
N THR A 1 -12.40 14.94 -4.11
CA THR A 1 -11.10 14.56 -3.57
C THR A 1 -11.20 13.21 -2.89
N ASP A 2 -10.19 12.41 -3.04
CA ASP A 2 -10.17 11.03 -2.58
C ASP A 2 -8.85 10.74 -1.87
N VAL A 3 -8.88 9.90 -0.84
CA VAL A 3 -7.73 9.38 -0.10
C VAL A 3 -7.82 7.86 -0.14
N LEU A 4 -6.88 7.21 -0.80
CA LEU A 4 -6.76 5.76 -0.79
C LEU A 4 -5.82 5.33 0.34
N LEU A 5 -6.30 4.44 1.20
CA LEU A 5 -5.53 3.81 2.26
C LEU A 5 -5.13 2.42 1.78
N THR A 6 -3.84 2.20 1.54
CA THR A 6 -3.33 0.89 1.13
C THR A 6 -3.65 -0.17 2.17
N HIS A 7 -3.41 0.16 3.43
CA HIS A 7 -3.77 -0.58 4.62
C HIS A 7 -3.83 0.36 5.85
N LEU A 8 -4.22 -0.15 7.00
CA LEU A 8 -4.59 0.66 8.16
C LEU A 8 -3.58 0.57 9.32
N HIS A 9 -2.32 0.17 9.07
CA HIS A 9 -1.27 0.36 10.06
C HIS A 9 -1.09 1.85 10.34
N PHE A 10 -0.69 2.19 11.57
CA PHE A 10 -0.73 3.58 12.06
C PHE A 10 0.09 4.56 11.22
N ASP A 11 1.19 4.12 10.64
CA ASP A 11 2.09 4.91 9.81
C ASP A 11 1.56 5.14 8.38
N HIS A 12 0.56 4.35 7.94
CA HIS A 12 -0.10 4.48 6.64
C HIS A 12 -1.44 5.21 6.70
N CYS A 13 -2.10 5.24 7.85
CA CYS A 13 -3.41 5.89 7.99
C CYS A 13 -3.45 7.04 9.01
N GLY A 14 -2.46 7.19 9.88
CA GLY A 14 -2.49 8.16 10.99
C GLY A 14 -2.62 9.61 10.55
N GLY A 15 -2.10 9.98 9.37
CA GLY A 15 -2.24 11.32 8.80
C GLY A 15 -3.63 11.68 8.28
N THR A 16 -4.59 10.75 8.30
CA THR A 16 -5.97 11.00 7.86
C THR A 16 -6.84 11.62 8.94
N ILE A 17 -6.37 11.66 10.17
CA ILE A 17 -7.10 12.13 11.36
C ILE A 17 -6.30 13.24 12.03
N GLU A 18 -7.01 14.22 12.54
CA GLU A 18 -6.48 15.32 13.36
C GLU A 18 -7.38 15.59 14.55
N TYR A 19 -6.87 16.28 15.57
CA TYR A 19 -7.72 16.82 16.61
C TYR A 19 -8.57 17.98 16.07
N ASN A 20 -9.83 18.06 16.50
CA ASN A 20 -10.64 19.26 16.28
C ASN A 20 -10.00 20.49 16.92
N SER A 21 -10.52 21.69 16.64
CA SER A 21 -9.98 22.96 17.13
C SER A 21 -9.95 23.08 18.67
N THR A 22 -10.82 22.36 19.38
CA THR A 22 -10.88 22.33 20.86
C THR A 22 -10.03 21.19 21.45
N ARG A 23 -9.49 20.32 20.63
CA ARG A 23 -8.76 19.09 21.02
C ARG A 23 -9.56 18.09 21.88
N GLU A 24 -10.87 18.10 21.74
CA GLU A 24 -11.77 17.23 22.49
C GLU A 24 -12.04 15.89 21.80
N HIS A 25 -11.98 15.86 20.46
CA HIS A 25 -12.21 14.65 19.68
C HIS A 25 -11.41 14.67 18.37
N PHE A 26 -11.25 13.50 17.78
CA PHE A 26 -10.65 13.33 16.46
C PHE A 26 -11.69 13.61 15.36
N GLN A 27 -11.21 14.13 14.25
CA GLN A 27 -11.96 14.37 13.02
C GLN A 27 -11.08 14.04 11.80
N PRO A 28 -11.67 13.78 10.62
CA PRO A 28 -10.89 13.63 9.39
C PRO A 28 -10.10 14.89 9.04
N ALA A 29 -8.80 14.73 8.79
CA ALA A 29 -7.92 15.83 8.37
C ALA A 29 -8.28 16.38 6.97
N PHE A 30 -9.02 15.59 6.16
CA PHE A 30 -9.50 15.96 4.83
C PHE A 30 -11.03 15.98 4.81
N PRO A 31 -11.68 17.07 5.27
CA PRO A 31 -13.13 17.11 5.54
C PRO A 31 -14.00 16.93 4.28
N ASN A 32 -13.44 17.15 3.09
CA ASN A 32 -14.15 17.02 1.81
C ASN A 32 -13.71 15.79 0.99
N ALA A 33 -12.90 14.90 1.57
CA ALA A 33 -12.42 13.71 0.89
C ALA A 33 -13.32 12.50 1.17
N LYS A 34 -13.37 11.58 0.20
CA LYS A 34 -13.79 10.21 0.44
C LYS A 34 -12.54 9.38 0.81
N PHE A 35 -12.64 8.58 1.85
CA PHE A 35 -11.60 7.65 2.24
C PHE A 35 -11.92 6.27 1.68
N TRP A 36 -10.96 5.67 1.01
CA TRP A 36 -11.12 4.38 0.37
C TRP A 36 -10.27 3.32 1.06
N SER A 37 -10.93 2.26 1.50
CA SER A 37 -10.34 1.03 1.99
C SER A 37 -11.01 -0.16 1.30
N ASN A 38 -10.95 -1.35 1.87
CA ASN A 38 -11.80 -2.47 1.47
C ASN A 38 -12.39 -3.16 2.70
N ALA A 39 -13.51 -3.84 2.51
CA ALA A 39 -14.28 -4.40 3.61
C ALA A 39 -13.53 -5.50 4.39
N ASN A 40 -12.72 -6.32 3.70
CA ASN A 40 -11.94 -7.38 4.34
C ASN A 40 -10.85 -6.79 5.25
N HIS A 41 -10.07 -5.84 4.72
CA HIS A 41 -9.02 -5.18 5.49
C HIS A 41 -9.61 -4.36 6.64
N TRP A 42 -10.73 -3.68 6.41
CA TRP A 42 -11.42 -2.92 7.46
C TRP A 42 -11.80 -3.80 8.64
N LYS A 43 -12.43 -4.95 8.35
CA LYS A 43 -12.77 -5.93 9.38
C LYS A 43 -11.53 -6.45 10.10
N TRP A 44 -10.48 -6.77 9.34
CA TRP A 44 -9.21 -7.24 9.90
C TRP A 44 -8.58 -6.23 10.86
N ALA A 45 -8.59 -4.94 10.51
CA ALA A 45 -8.01 -3.86 11.31
C ALA A 45 -8.85 -3.49 12.55
N THR A 46 -10.18 -3.61 12.47
CA THR A 46 -11.07 -3.32 13.60
C THR A 46 -11.25 -4.50 14.56
N GLU A 47 -10.95 -5.72 14.13
CA GLU A 47 -10.94 -6.95 14.92
C GLU A 47 -9.52 -7.60 14.89
N PRO A 48 -8.46 -6.88 15.31
CA PRO A 48 -7.09 -7.30 15.02
C PRO A 48 -6.67 -8.53 15.82
N ASN A 49 -5.86 -9.36 15.16
CA ASN A 49 -5.17 -10.47 15.84
C ASN A 49 -4.09 -9.94 16.81
N PRO A 50 -3.62 -10.76 17.79
CA PRO A 50 -2.65 -10.32 18.79
C PRO A 50 -1.31 -9.84 18.23
N ARG A 51 -0.89 -10.30 17.01
CA ARG A 51 0.37 -9.90 16.39
C ARG A 51 0.32 -8.48 15.86
N GLU A 52 -0.80 -8.08 15.26
CA GLU A 52 -0.95 -6.79 14.59
C GLU A 52 -1.67 -5.74 15.44
N LYS A 53 -2.27 -6.13 16.57
CA LYS A 53 -3.07 -5.22 17.40
C LYS A 53 -2.38 -3.89 17.73
N ALA A 54 -1.06 -3.91 17.90
CA ALA A 54 -0.29 -2.70 18.20
C ALA A 54 -0.09 -1.79 16.99
N SER A 55 -0.30 -2.30 15.78
CA SER A 55 -0.19 -1.54 14.54
C SER A 55 -1.51 -0.88 14.12
N PHE A 56 -2.64 -1.36 14.65
CA PHE A 56 -3.97 -0.80 14.36
C PHE A 56 -4.46 0.07 15.53
N LEU A 57 -4.35 1.38 15.37
CA LEU A 57 -4.81 2.34 16.37
C LEU A 57 -6.26 2.73 16.08
N SER A 58 -7.17 2.37 16.97
CA SER A 58 -8.61 2.64 16.81
C SER A 58 -8.91 4.13 16.60
N GLU A 59 -8.15 5.01 17.25
CA GLU A 59 -8.24 6.46 17.11
C GLU A 59 -7.90 6.96 15.70
N ASN A 60 -7.13 6.23 14.91
CA ASN A 60 -6.83 6.56 13.52
C ASN A 60 -7.89 6.02 12.55
N ILE A 61 -8.65 5.00 12.96
CA ILE A 61 -9.52 4.21 12.08
C ILE A 61 -10.99 4.60 12.27
N LEU A 62 -11.49 4.55 13.50
CA LEU A 62 -12.92 4.72 13.77
C LEU A 62 -13.47 6.11 13.37
N PRO A 63 -12.76 7.24 13.56
CA PRO A 63 -13.28 8.54 13.16
C PRO A 63 -13.54 8.66 11.65
N ILE A 64 -12.82 7.90 10.80
CA ILE A 64 -13.09 7.85 9.35
C ILE A 64 -14.47 7.25 9.09
N GLN A 65 -14.81 6.17 9.77
CA GLN A 65 -16.13 5.53 9.66
C GLN A 65 -17.24 6.41 10.24
N GLU A 66 -17.00 6.97 11.41
CA GLU A 66 -17.96 7.83 12.13
C GLU A 66 -18.30 9.11 11.35
N SER A 67 -17.36 9.63 10.56
CA SER A 67 -17.58 10.79 9.69
C SER A 67 -18.52 10.52 8.52
N GLY A 68 -18.77 9.24 8.16
CA GLY A 68 -19.52 8.85 6.98
C GLY A 68 -18.76 9.00 5.65
N GLN A 69 -17.45 9.29 5.69
CA GLN A 69 -16.61 9.47 4.49
C GLN A 69 -15.94 8.18 4.00
N LEU A 70 -16.10 7.07 4.74
CA LEU A 70 -15.54 5.75 4.39
C LEU A 70 -16.27 5.13 3.20
N ASN A 71 -15.49 4.63 2.25
CA ASN A 71 -15.95 3.89 1.09
C ASN A 71 -15.10 2.64 0.91
N PHE A 72 -15.64 1.61 0.26
CA PHE A 72 -14.92 0.36 0.03
C PHE A 72 -14.72 0.09 -1.47
N ILE A 73 -13.49 -0.34 -1.78
CA ILE A 73 -13.14 -0.95 -3.07
C ILE A 73 -13.44 -2.44 -2.96
N GLU A 74 -14.17 -2.96 -3.93
CA GLU A 74 -14.51 -4.38 -4.00
C GLU A 74 -13.33 -5.18 -4.57
N ARG A 75 -12.95 -6.26 -3.88
CA ARG A 75 -11.98 -7.23 -4.38
C ARG A 75 -12.69 -8.23 -5.29
N VAL A 76 -12.71 -7.96 -6.59
CA VAL A 76 -13.29 -8.86 -7.61
C VAL A 76 -12.30 -9.97 -7.97
N ASN A 77 -11.02 -9.60 -8.11
CA ASN A 77 -9.88 -10.47 -8.42
C ASN A 77 -8.64 -9.99 -7.66
N ASN A 78 -7.48 -10.63 -7.87
CA ASN A 78 -6.22 -10.13 -7.31
C ASN A 78 -5.89 -8.73 -7.80
N VAL A 79 -6.14 -8.43 -9.08
CA VAL A 79 -6.13 -7.05 -9.60
C VAL A 79 -7.57 -6.64 -9.83
N SER A 80 -8.00 -5.56 -9.22
CA SER A 80 -9.39 -5.08 -9.28
C SER A 80 -9.44 -3.60 -9.67
N PRO A 81 -10.39 -3.20 -10.53
CA PRO A 81 -10.58 -1.80 -10.88
C PRO A 81 -11.10 -1.00 -9.69
N THR A 82 -10.77 0.29 -9.66
CA THR A 82 -11.28 1.20 -8.64
C THR A 82 -12.15 2.30 -9.26
N PRO A 83 -13.04 2.91 -8.48
CA PRO A 83 -13.74 4.13 -8.91
C PRO A 83 -12.82 5.34 -9.12
N LEU A 84 -11.53 5.21 -8.76
CA LEU A 84 -10.53 6.28 -8.82
C LEU A 84 -9.82 6.38 -10.18
N GLY A 85 -10.13 5.45 -11.12
CA GLY A 85 -9.58 5.46 -12.48
C GLY A 85 -8.23 4.75 -12.63
N PHE A 86 -7.86 3.93 -11.66
CA PHE A 86 -6.71 3.04 -11.70
C PHE A 86 -7.03 1.71 -11.01
N ASP A 87 -6.21 0.71 -11.20
CA ASP A 87 -6.38 -0.61 -10.61
C ASP A 87 -5.60 -0.74 -9.29
N VAL A 88 -6.02 -1.68 -8.43
CA VAL A 88 -5.27 -2.11 -7.25
C VAL A 88 -4.99 -3.60 -7.32
N LEU A 89 -3.75 -3.99 -6.98
CA LEU A 89 -3.39 -5.37 -6.70
C LEU A 89 -3.63 -5.64 -5.21
N PHE A 90 -4.38 -6.68 -4.89
CA PHE A 90 -4.58 -7.14 -3.51
C PHE A 90 -3.52 -8.15 -3.13
N VAL A 91 -2.91 -7.96 -1.96
CA VAL A 91 -1.94 -8.86 -1.34
C VAL A 91 -2.31 -9.11 0.12
N ASP A 92 -1.91 -10.26 0.64
CA ASP A 92 -2.35 -10.74 1.95
C ASP A 92 -1.18 -11.14 2.88
N GLY A 93 0.06 -11.02 2.41
CA GLY A 93 1.24 -11.49 3.14
C GLY A 93 1.67 -10.57 4.28
N HIS A 94 1.78 -9.26 4.03
CA HIS A 94 2.12 -8.26 5.03
C HIS A 94 0.98 -8.11 6.03
N THR A 95 -0.18 -7.74 5.56
CA THR A 95 -1.45 -7.72 6.29
C THR A 95 -2.58 -8.15 5.37
N ASP A 96 -3.73 -8.53 5.89
CA ASP A 96 -4.84 -9.04 5.10
C ASP A 96 -5.40 -7.98 4.16
N SER A 97 -5.55 -8.32 2.88
CA SER A 97 -6.18 -7.49 1.84
C SER A 97 -5.57 -6.08 1.68
N MET A 98 -4.24 -5.96 1.82
CA MET A 98 -3.53 -4.72 1.49
C MET A 98 -3.66 -4.41 0.00
N MET A 99 -3.83 -3.15 -0.35
CA MET A 99 -4.02 -2.66 -1.72
C MET A 99 -2.73 -2.00 -2.24
N ILE A 100 -2.29 -2.41 -3.41
CA ILE A 100 -1.12 -1.88 -4.13
C ILE A 100 -1.62 -1.14 -5.37
N PRO A 101 -1.67 0.21 -5.37
CA PRO A 101 -2.16 1.00 -6.50
C PRO A 101 -1.27 0.86 -7.74
N GLN A 102 -1.90 0.68 -8.93
CA GLN A 102 -1.25 0.60 -10.23
C GLN A 102 -1.80 1.70 -11.13
N ILE A 103 -1.00 2.72 -11.38
CA ILE A 103 -1.43 3.97 -12.01
C ILE A 103 -0.74 4.14 -13.37
N ASN A 104 -1.52 4.32 -14.44
CA ASN A 104 -0.96 4.70 -15.74
C ASN A 104 -0.58 6.19 -15.73
N TYR A 105 0.70 6.46 -15.94
CA TYR A 105 1.21 7.82 -16.03
C TYR A 105 2.24 7.95 -17.14
N LYS A 106 2.01 8.86 -18.10
CA LYS A 106 2.87 9.12 -19.27
C LYS A 106 3.29 7.85 -20.03
N GLY A 107 2.37 6.90 -20.17
CA GLY A 107 2.62 5.67 -20.94
C GLY A 107 3.36 4.57 -20.18
N LYS A 108 3.62 4.74 -18.88
CA LYS A 108 4.19 3.73 -17.99
C LYS A 108 3.23 3.42 -16.85
N THR A 109 3.32 2.22 -16.29
CA THR A 109 2.62 1.86 -15.06
C THR A 109 3.50 2.21 -13.85
N VAL A 110 3.03 3.13 -13.03
CA VAL A 110 3.61 3.44 -11.71
C VAL A 110 2.88 2.61 -10.67
N VAL A 111 3.63 1.91 -9.83
CA VAL A 111 3.06 1.09 -8.76
C VAL A 111 3.53 1.63 -7.41
N PHE A 112 2.57 2.05 -6.57
CA PHE A 112 2.86 2.43 -5.19
C PHE A 112 2.99 1.18 -4.34
N MET A 113 4.20 0.91 -3.86
CA MET A 113 4.57 -0.41 -3.34
C MET A 113 4.03 -0.73 -1.95
N ALA A 114 3.64 0.28 -1.18
CA ALA A 114 3.28 0.10 0.22
C ALA A 114 4.26 -0.89 0.91
N ASP A 115 3.75 -1.81 1.70
CA ASP A 115 4.57 -2.74 2.48
C ASP A 115 4.76 -4.12 1.84
N LEU A 116 4.38 -4.27 0.56
CA LEU A 116 4.80 -5.44 -0.22
C LEU A 116 6.32 -5.37 -0.51
N LEU A 117 6.82 -4.16 -0.78
CA LEU A 117 8.23 -3.91 -1.09
C LEU A 117 8.62 -2.52 -0.56
N PRO A 118 9.02 -2.40 0.71
CA PRO A 118 9.20 -1.08 1.35
C PRO A 118 10.40 -0.29 0.83
N SER A 119 11.40 -0.96 0.23
CA SER A 119 12.59 -0.29 -0.31
C SER A 119 13.30 -1.13 -1.37
N VAL A 120 14.25 -0.52 -2.09
CA VAL A 120 15.13 -1.27 -3.04
C VAL A 120 15.91 -2.40 -2.36
N GLY A 121 16.19 -2.30 -1.07
CA GLY A 121 16.85 -3.34 -0.28
C GLY A 121 16.04 -4.63 -0.15
N HIS A 122 14.72 -4.56 -0.32
CA HIS A 122 13.82 -5.70 -0.23
C HIS A 122 13.55 -6.39 -1.60
N ILE A 123 14.14 -5.90 -2.70
CA ILE A 123 13.99 -6.55 -4.02
C ILE A 123 14.43 -8.01 -4.01
N PRO A 124 15.56 -8.42 -3.39
CA PRO A 124 15.89 -9.84 -3.30
C PRO A 124 14.78 -10.62 -2.59
N LEU A 125 14.33 -11.72 -3.22
CA LEU A 125 13.10 -12.42 -2.84
C LEU A 125 13.02 -12.80 -1.35
N ALA A 126 14.14 -13.27 -0.78
CA ALA A 126 14.19 -13.70 0.62
C ALA A 126 14.07 -12.56 1.66
N TYR A 127 14.19 -11.30 1.23
CA TYR A 127 14.12 -10.15 2.13
C TYR A 127 12.68 -9.67 2.26
N VAL A 128 12.05 -10.02 3.37
CA VAL A 128 10.71 -9.61 3.77
C VAL A 128 10.76 -8.84 5.08
N MET A 129 9.70 -8.10 5.40
CA MET A 129 9.65 -7.32 6.63
C MET A 129 9.46 -8.22 7.85
N GLY A 130 10.09 -7.86 8.98
CA GLY A 130 9.85 -8.54 10.26
C GLY A 130 8.41 -8.41 10.76
N TYR A 131 7.67 -7.46 10.23
CA TYR A 131 6.26 -7.20 10.55
C TYR A 131 5.27 -8.01 9.70
N ASP A 132 5.72 -8.69 8.65
CA ASP A 132 4.83 -9.51 7.83
C ASP A 132 4.13 -10.57 8.68
N THR A 133 2.80 -10.66 8.51
CA THR A 133 2.00 -11.66 9.23
C THR A 133 2.13 -13.04 8.62
N ARG A 134 2.36 -13.10 7.30
CA ARG A 134 2.51 -14.33 6.52
C ARG A 134 3.73 -14.20 5.59
N PRO A 135 4.96 -14.22 6.14
CA PRO A 135 6.18 -13.90 5.37
C PRO A 135 6.41 -14.82 4.15
N LEU A 136 6.02 -16.09 4.21
CA LEU A 136 6.12 -16.99 3.06
C LEU A 136 5.11 -16.64 1.96
N LEU A 137 3.93 -16.14 2.34
CA LEU A 137 2.96 -15.62 1.38
C LEU A 137 3.46 -14.33 0.74
N THR A 138 4.01 -13.40 1.54
CA THR A 138 4.67 -12.19 1.01
C THR A 138 5.74 -12.54 -0.02
N MET A 139 6.56 -13.57 0.22
CA MET A 139 7.56 -14.01 -0.76
C MET A 139 6.92 -14.46 -2.08
N THR A 140 5.84 -15.25 -2.00
CA THR A 140 5.12 -15.73 -3.20
C THR A 140 4.49 -14.57 -3.98
N GLU A 141 3.80 -13.69 -3.29
CA GLU A 141 3.16 -12.50 -3.88
C GLU A 141 4.20 -11.57 -4.51
N LYS A 142 5.31 -11.34 -3.80
CA LYS A 142 6.42 -10.54 -4.26
C LYS A 142 7.10 -11.14 -5.49
N GLU A 143 7.31 -12.46 -5.54
CA GLU A 143 7.90 -13.14 -6.69
C GLU A 143 7.04 -12.95 -7.95
N LEU A 144 5.74 -13.18 -7.85
CA LEU A 144 4.80 -12.99 -8.95
C LEU A 144 4.79 -11.53 -9.42
N PHE A 145 4.73 -10.59 -8.46
CA PHE A 145 4.72 -9.17 -8.76
C PHE A 145 6.03 -8.71 -9.43
N LEU A 146 7.19 -9.05 -8.88
CA LEU A 146 8.49 -8.61 -9.37
C LEU A 146 8.76 -9.11 -10.80
N ASN A 147 8.38 -10.35 -11.12
CA ASN A 147 8.50 -10.88 -12.48
C ASN A 147 7.63 -10.07 -13.45
N ASN A 148 6.34 -9.88 -13.13
CA ASN A 148 5.43 -9.09 -13.95
C ASN A 148 5.90 -7.63 -14.11
N ALA A 149 6.42 -7.02 -13.05
CA ALA A 149 6.91 -5.64 -13.07
C ALA A 149 8.18 -5.49 -13.93
N ALA A 150 9.08 -6.49 -13.92
CA ALA A 150 10.27 -6.51 -14.76
C ALA A 150 9.90 -6.72 -16.24
N ASP A 151 8.94 -7.63 -16.54
CA ASP A 151 8.47 -7.92 -17.90
C ASP A 151 7.78 -6.71 -18.54
N ASN A 152 7.11 -5.89 -17.75
CA ASN A 152 6.31 -4.73 -18.23
C ASN A 152 6.96 -3.38 -17.92
N GLU A 153 8.21 -3.35 -17.49
CA GLU A 153 8.99 -2.14 -17.19
C GLU A 153 8.27 -1.17 -16.25
N TYR A 154 7.62 -1.68 -15.21
CA TYR A 154 6.93 -0.85 -14.22
C TYR A 154 7.91 0.05 -13.45
N VAL A 155 7.43 1.24 -13.08
CA VAL A 155 8.12 2.15 -12.17
C VAL A 155 7.56 1.92 -10.78
N LEU A 156 8.38 1.41 -9.86
CA LEU A 156 8.00 1.14 -8.48
C LEU A 156 8.25 2.38 -7.64
N PHE A 157 7.23 2.87 -6.94
CA PHE A 157 7.31 4.03 -6.05
C PHE A 157 7.28 3.56 -4.59
N PHE A 158 8.24 4.03 -3.79
CA PHE A 158 8.43 3.60 -2.40
C PHE A 158 7.97 4.66 -1.40
N GLU A 159 7.42 4.20 -0.30
CA GLU A 159 7.05 4.98 0.87
C GLU A 159 8.17 4.98 1.93
N HIS A 160 8.79 3.83 2.16
CA HIS A 160 9.76 3.61 3.22
C HIS A 160 11.23 3.66 2.80
N ASP A 161 11.54 3.94 1.54
CA ASP A 161 12.93 4.10 1.10
C ASP A 161 13.36 5.56 1.30
N SER A 162 14.27 5.79 2.25
CA SER A 162 14.74 7.14 2.60
C SER A 162 15.66 7.78 1.56
N VAL A 163 16.08 7.03 0.53
CA VAL A 163 17.06 7.46 -0.48
C VAL A 163 16.45 7.49 -1.87
N ASN A 164 15.68 6.46 -2.23
CA ASN A 164 15.14 6.26 -3.57
C ASN A 164 13.63 6.42 -3.56
N GLU A 165 13.10 7.37 -4.32
CA GLU A 165 11.65 7.52 -4.49
C GLU A 165 11.09 6.40 -5.37
N CYS A 166 11.84 6.04 -6.43
CA CYS A 166 11.42 5.06 -7.43
C CYS A 166 12.55 4.13 -7.85
N CYS A 167 12.16 3.01 -8.45
CA CYS A 167 13.07 2.15 -9.19
C CYS A 167 12.41 1.45 -10.37
N THR A 168 13.23 0.87 -11.25
CA THR A 168 12.85 -0.13 -12.25
C THR A 168 13.62 -1.42 -12.01
N LEU A 169 13.14 -2.51 -12.63
CA LEU A 169 13.63 -3.86 -12.42
C LEU A 169 14.20 -4.47 -13.70
N GLN A 170 15.01 -5.50 -13.54
CA GLN A 170 15.53 -6.32 -14.63
C GLN A 170 15.65 -7.80 -14.22
N HIS A 171 15.53 -8.68 -15.20
CA HIS A 171 15.86 -10.09 -15.00
C HIS A 171 17.37 -10.32 -15.00
N THR A 172 17.83 -11.19 -14.13
CA THR A 172 19.22 -11.66 -14.06
C THR A 172 19.25 -13.16 -13.83
N GLU A 173 20.42 -13.79 -13.95
CA GLU A 173 20.61 -15.19 -13.59
C GLU A 173 20.25 -15.53 -12.12
N LYS A 174 20.24 -14.50 -11.25
CA LYS A 174 19.89 -14.63 -9.83
C LYS A 174 18.45 -14.20 -9.53
N GLY A 175 17.55 -14.15 -10.54
CA GLY A 175 16.19 -13.67 -10.47
C GLY A 175 16.08 -12.15 -10.73
N VAL A 176 14.95 -11.57 -10.41
CA VAL A 176 14.70 -10.13 -10.60
C VAL A 176 15.59 -9.30 -9.66
N ARG A 177 16.16 -8.23 -10.19
CA ARG A 177 17.05 -7.31 -9.47
C ARG A 177 16.75 -5.86 -9.86
N LEU A 178 17.25 -4.95 -9.05
CA LEU A 178 17.28 -3.52 -9.33
C LEU A 178 17.95 -3.26 -10.69
N LYS A 179 17.31 -2.46 -11.55
CA LYS A 179 17.88 -1.94 -12.79
C LYS A 179 18.40 -0.52 -12.58
N GLU A 180 17.52 0.35 -12.11
CA GLU A 180 17.78 1.77 -11.91
C GLU A 180 16.97 2.27 -10.71
N ALA A 181 17.51 3.20 -9.92
CA ALA A 181 16.80 3.85 -8.82
C ALA A 181 17.10 5.36 -8.82
N GLY A 182 16.13 6.16 -8.38
CA GLY A 182 16.24 7.61 -8.36
C GLY A 182 14.94 8.29 -7.91
N LYS A 183 14.80 9.54 -8.31
CA LYS A 183 13.57 10.32 -8.08
C LYS A 183 12.53 10.03 -9.15
N ILE A 184 11.27 10.24 -8.84
CA ILE A 184 10.18 9.98 -9.80
C ILE A 184 10.37 10.74 -11.12
N GLY A 185 10.90 11.96 -11.09
CA GLY A 185 11.18 12.77 -12.29
C GLY A 185 12.24 12.17 -13.23
N ASP A 186 13.10 11.28 -12.74
CA ASP A 186 14.16 10.65 -13.55
C ASP A 186 13.59 9.59 -14.52
N PHE A 187 12.34 9.13 -14.29
CA PHE A 187 11.69 8.05 -15.04
C PHE A 187 10.70 8.55 -16.12
N PHE A 188 10.42 9.86 -16.20
CA PHE A 188 9.42 10.51 -17.07
C PHE A 188 9.97 11.78 -17.73
#